data_630ff5b6817c960132b368fcd552c3f6
#
_entry.id   630ff5b6817c960132b368fcd552c3f6
#
_cell.length_a   1.000
_cell.length_b   1.000
_cell.length_c   1.000
_cell.angle_alpha   90.00
_cell.angle_beta   90.00
_cell.angle_gamma   90.00
#
_symmetry.space_group_name_H-M   'P 1'
#
loop_
_entity.id
_entity.type
_entity.pdbx_description
1 polymer ?
#
loop_
_entity_poly.entity_id
_entity_poly.type
_entity_poly.pdbx_seq_one_letter_code
_entity_poly.pdbx_strand_id
1 'polypeptide(L)'
;KSLEQEKIEYAINEEKYEHNFLVQYDATAHEKHSKIEQDTTIIGPQVWMFDGYGQFLIENQNYYKKIIAPSEWVKNKFITKFNLPEDKLAVWPVGIEEFNNIREPNYDCLIYFKRRDQSELDAVKKFLVSNGLSYRMVEYGTYGEDGFKQLVNSAKFCFLINGTESQGIAVQEIMSMGVPIIAWDIKEW
;
A
#
# COMPACT_ATOMS: atom_id res chain seq x y z
N LYS A 1 12.67 -2.97 7.96
CA LYS A 1 14.00 -3.55 7.76
C LYS A 1 13.89 -4.68 6.73
N SER A 2 14.89 -4.82 5.85
CA SER A 2 14.95 -5.91 4.88
C SER A 2 15.55 -7.18 5.49
N LEU A 3 15.32 -8.33 4.86
CA LEU A 3 15.95 -9.59 5.27
C LEU A 3 17.48 -9.49 5.27
N GLU A 4 18.05 -8.76 4.28
CA GLU A 4 19.49 -8.49 4.20
C GLU A 4 20.02 -7.70 5.40
N GLN A 5 19.30 -6.66 5.85
CA GLN A 5 19.67 -5.87 7.02
C GLN A 5 19.68 -6.70 8.31
N GLU A 6 18.76 -7.67 8.42
CA GLU A 6 18.69 -8.61 9.54
C GLU A 6 19.59 -9.84 9.37
N LYS A 7 20.34 -9.92 8.26
CA LYS A 7 21.24 -11.06 7.91
C LYS A 7 20.50 -12.40 7.89
N ILE A 8 19.26 -12.41 7.44
CA ILE A 8 18.45 -13.62 7.27
C ILE A 8 18.75 -14.18 5.88
N GLU A 9 19.17 -15.44 5.82
CA GLU A 9 19.39 -16.15 4.56
C GLU A 9 18.06 -16.41 3.86
N TYR A 10 17.97 -16.10 2.58
CA TYR A 10 16.74 -16.28 1.79
C TYR A 10 17.10 -16.63 0.33
N ALA A 11 16.12 -17.21 -0.37
CA ALA A 11 16.17 -17.39 -1.82
C ALA A 11 14.85 -16.90 -2.43
N ILE A 12 14.92 -16.45 -3.68
CA ILE A 12 13.75 -15.95 -4.43
C ILE A 12 13.38 -16.99 -5.48
N ASN A 13 12.10 -17.42 -5.46
CA ASN A 13 11.56 -18.41 -6.39
C ASN A 13 12.26 -19.80 -6.33
N GLU A 14 12.79 -20.15 -5.17
CA GLU A 14 13.40 -21.45 -4.90
C GLU A 14 12.72 -22.13 -3.70
N GLU A 15 12.41 -23.40 -3.82
CA GLU A 15 11.88 -24.24 -2.73
C GLU A 15 13.06 -24.86 -1.94
N LYS A 16 13.78 -24.01 -1.21
CA LYS A 16 15.04 -24.41 -0.56
C LYS A 16 14.98 -24.44 0.96
N TYR A 17 14.04 -23.71 1.54
CA TYR A 17 13.98 -23.48 2.97
C TYR A 17 12.75 -24.11 3.61
N GLU A 18 12.85 -24.34 4.91
CA GLU A 18 11.76 -24.88 5.75
C GLU A 18 10.52 -23.95 5.76
N HIS A 19 10.73 -22.64 5.61
CA HIS A 19 9.65 -21.65 5.61
C HIS A 19 9.54 -20.96 4.24
N ASN A 20 8.31 -20.85 3.77
CA ASN A 20 7.99 -20.22 2.49
C ASN A 20 7.19 -18.94 2.71
N PHE A 21 7.52 -17.90 1.96
CA PHE A 21 6.87 -16.61 2.03
C PHE A 21 6.30 -16.22 0.66
N LEU A 22 4.98 -16.22 0.54
CA LEU A 22 4.27 -15.86 -0.69
C LEU A 22 3.94 -14.37 -0.67
N VAL A 23 4.74 -13.56 -1.36
CA VAL A 23 4.59 -12.09 -1.37
C VAL A 23 3.45 -11.64 -2.26
N GLN A 24 3.30 -12.22 -3.44
CA GLN A 24 2.24 -11.91 -4.38
C GLN A 24 1.38 -13.15 -4.58
N TYR A 25 0.07 -12.97 -4.38
CA TYR A 25 -0.88 -14.05 -4.47
C TYR A 25 -1.78 -13.93 -5.69
N ASP A 26 -1.86 -15.02 -6.43
CA ASP A 26 -2.97 -15.36 -7.32
C ASP A 26 -3.31 -16.85 -7.15
N ALA A 27 -4.45 -17.27 -7.67
CA ALA A 27 -4.87 -18.68 -7.59
C ALA A 27 -3.84 -19.64 -8.21
N THR A 28 -3.10 -19.18 -9.20
CA THR A 28 -2.03 -19.94 -9.87
C THR A 28 -0.82 -20.16 -8.96
N ALA A 29 -0.48 -19.18 -8.11
CA ALA A 29 0.58 -19.33 -7.13
C ALA A 29 0.20 -20.39 -6.08
N HIS A 30 -1.05 -20.41 -5.63
CA HIS A 30 -1.54 -21.41 -4.69
C HIS A 30 -1.46 -22.83 -5.27
N GLU A 31 -1.91 -23.05 -6.51
CA GLU A 31 -1.83 -24.36 -7.17
C GLU A 31 -0.39 -24.86 -7.31
N LYS A 32 0.53 -23.98 -7.64
CA LYS A 32 1.98 -24.33 -7.71
C LYS A 32 2.57 -24.68 -6.36
N HIS A 33 2.13 -23.97 -5.31
CA HIS A 33 2.65 -24.13 -3.96
C HIS A 33 1.84 -25.08 -3.07
N SER A 34 0.74 -25.65 -3.57
CA SER A 34 -0.07 -26.64 -2.84
C SER A 34 0.68 -27.94 -2.48
N LYS A 35 1.88 -28.13 -3.00
CA LYS A 35 2.80 -29.23 -2.67
C LYS A 35 3.73 -28.91 -1.50
N ILE A 36 3.79 -27.66 -1.04
CA ILE A 36 4.62 -27.25 0.09
C ILE A 36 3.88 -27.64 1.38
N GLU A 37 4.63 -28.07 2.38
CA GLU A 37 4.05 -28.46 3.67
C GLU A 37 3.15 -27.35 4.25
N GLN A 38 1.94 -27.74 4.63
CA GLN A 38 1.05 -26.90 5.43
C GLN A 38 1.81 -26.49 6.70
N ASP A 39 1.50 -25.35 7.28
CA ASP A 39 2.13 -24.80 8.48
C ASP A 39 3.54 -24.18 8.32
N THR A 40 4.16 -24.24 7.15
CA THR A 40 5.43 -23.54 6.91
C THR A 40 5.28 -22.30 6.06
N THR A 41 4.10 -22.13 5.44
CA THR A 41 3.86 -21.05 4.46
C THR A 41 3.24 -19.82 5.11
N ILE A 42 3.83 -18.65 4.85
CA ILE A 42 3.33 -17.33 5.20
C ILE A 42 2.89 -16.64 3.93
N ILE A 43 1.72 -15.99 3.92
CA ILE A 43 1.19 -15.25 2.77
C ILE A 43 0.99 -13.76 3.08
N GLY A 44 1.28 -12.88 2.13
CA GLY A 44 1.14 -11.42 2.21
C GLY A 44 2.47 -10.69 2.06
N PRO A 45 2.58 -9.38 2.34
CA PRO A 45 1.52 -8.46 2.78
C PRO A 45 0.69 -7.85 1.65
N GLN A 46 0.93 -8.20 0.40
CA GLN A 46 0.21 -7.66 -0.76
C GLN A 46 -1.14 -8.35 -0.93
N VAL A 47 -1.99 -8.17 0.04
CA VAL A 47 -3.32 -8.75 0.05
C VAL A 47 -4.32 -7.68 -0.37
N TRP A 48 -4.89 -7.84 -1.55
CA TRP A 48 -5.93 -6.98 -2.06
C TRP A 48 -7.31 -7.42 -1.55
N MET A 49 -8.11 -6.47 -1.06
CA MET A 49 -9.36 -6.74 -0.37
C MET A 49 -10.60 -6.82 -1.29
N PHE A 50 -10.53 -7.54 -2.39
CA PHE A 50 -11.75 -7.88 -3.11
C PHE A 50 -12.48 -9.04 -2.44
N ASP A 51 -13.80 -9.07 -2.58
CA ASP A 51 -14.65 -10.09 -1.94
C ASP A 51 -14.24 -11.53 -2.27
N GLY A 52 -13.83 -11.80 -3.49
CA GLY A 52 -13.32 -13.11 -3.90
C GLY A 52 -12.02 -13.53 -3.22
N TYR A 53 -11.16 -12.57 -2.85
CA TYR A 53 -9.92 -12.87 -2.16
C TYR A 53 -10.13 -13.22 -0.69
N GLY A 54 -11.04 -12.52 -0.03
CA GLY A 54 -11.40 -12.87 1.36
C GLY A 54 -11.96 -14.27 1.46
N GLN A 55 -12.83 -14.66 0.54
CA GLN A 55 -13.37 -16.03 0.48
C GLN A 55 -12.27 -17.06 0.27
N PHE A 56 -11.33 -16.79 -0.64
CA PHE A 56 -10.18 -17.65 -0.85
C PHE A 56 -9.34 -17.85 0.42
N LEU A 57 -9.05 -16.77 1.17
CA LEU A 57 -8.30 -16.87 2.43
C LEU A 57 -9.05 -17.71 3.48
N ILE A 58 -10.39 -17.59 3.55
CA ILE A 58 -11.21 -18.41 4.45
C ILE A 58 -11.09 -19.90 4.09
N GLU A 59 -11.24 -20.23 2.83
CA GLU A 59 -11.20 -21.60 2.34
C GLU A 59 -9.83 -22.26 2.55
N ASN A 60 -8.77 -21.46 2.49
CA ASN A 60 -7.39 -21.94 2.59
C ASN A 60 -6.68 -21.53 3.90
N GLN A 61 -7.40 -21.01 4.91
CA GLN A 61 -6.79 -20.50 6.14
C GLN A 61 -5.92 -21.52 6.88
N ASN A 62 -6.26 -22.81 6.80
CA ASN A 62 -5.51 -23.88 7.44
C ASN A 62 -4.21 -24.23 6.71
N TYR A 63 -4.08 -23.82 5.47
CA TYR A 63 -2.87 -24.02 4.68
C TYR A 63 -1.74 -23.10 5.12
N TYR A 64 -2.07 -21.88 5.61
CA TYR A 64 -1.07 -20.89 5.97
C TYR A 64 -0.78 -20.90 7.47
N LYS A 65 0.52 -20.83 7.81
CA LYS A 65 0.99 -20.60 9.18
C LYS A 65 0.58 -19.22 9.66
N LYS A 66 0.76 -18.20 8.79
CA LYS A 66 0.37 -16.81 9.00
C LYS A 66 -0.11 -16.16 7.72
N ILE A 67 -1.06 -15.25 7.90
CA ILE A 67 -1.53 -14.33 6.85
C ILE A 67 -1.10 -12.93 7.28
N ILE A 68 -0.31 -12.27 6.45
CA ILE A 68 0.25 -10.96 6.74
C ILE A 68 -0.62 -9.89 6.12
N ALA A 69 -1.14 -8.99 6.95
CA ALA A 69 -1.83 -7.77 6.51
C ALA A 69 -0.84 -6.59 6.40
N PRO A 70 -1.03 -5.67 5.44
CA PRO A 70 -0.16 -4.51 5.28
C PRO A 70 -0.38 -3.42 6.34
N SER A 71 -1.49 -3.47 7.08
CA SER A 71 -1.85 -2.49 8.10
C SER A 71 -2.84 -3.07 9.12
N GLU A 72 -2.94 -2.44 10.28
CA GLU A 72 -3.89 -2.85 11.33
C GLU A 72 -5.35 -2.76 10.86
N TRP A 73 -5.71 -1.75 10.07
CA TRP A 73 -7.08 -1.66 9.59
C TRP A 73 -7.43 -2.78 8.59
N VAL A 74 -6.48 -3.23 7.76
CA VAL A 74 -6.67 -4.40 6.87
C VAL A 74 -6.79 -5.66 7.70
N LYS A 75 -5.94 -5.85 8.73
CA LYS A 75 -6.06 -6.96 9.69
C LYS A 75 -7.45 -6.98 10.32
N ASN A 76 -7.92 -5.83 10.80
CA ASN A 76 -9.25 -5.72 11.40
C ASN A 76 -10.38 -6.04 10.40
N LYS A 77 -10.23 -5.70 9.12
CA LYS A 77 -11.19 -6.10 8.07
C LYS A 77 -11.19 -7.62 7.85
N PHE A 78 -10.03 -8.26 7.89
CA PHE A 78 -9.96 -9.73 7.80
C PHE A 78 -10.69 -10.40 8.96
N ILE A 79 -10.56 -9.89 10.17
CA ILE A 79 -11.28 -10.39 11.33
C ILE A 79 -12.79 -10.14 11.19
N THR A 80 -13.18 -8.88 10.94
CA THR A 80 -14.58 -8.48 11.05
C THR A 80 -15.44 -8.83 9.84
N LYS A 81 -14.87 -8.76 8.63
CA LYS A 81 -15.59 -9.03 7.38
C LYS A 81 -15.49 -10.50 6.96
N PHE A 82 -14.33 -11.11 7.15
CA PHE A 82 -14.07 -12.47 6.68
C PHE A 82 -13.95 -13.51 7.79
N ASN A 83 -14.10 -13.08 9.04
CA ASN A 83 -14.07 -13.95 10.21
C ASN A 83 -12.80 -14.82 10.30
N LEU A 84 -11.66 -14.28 9.84
CA LEU A 84 -10.38 -14.98 9.96
C LEU A 84 -9.90 -14.96 11.40
N PRO A 85 -9.32 -16.06 11.91
CA PRO A 85 -8.81 -16.13 13.28
C PRO A 85 -7.68 -15.12 13.51
N GLU A 86 -7.76 -14.36 14.60
CA GLU A 86 -6.76 -13.33 14.90
C GLU A 86 -5.35 -13.89 15.08
N ASP A 87 -5.25 -15.08 15.67
CA ASP A 87 -3.96 -15.77 15.88
C ASP A 87 -3.27 -16.19 14.57
N LYS A 88 -4.02 -16.30 13.46
CA LYS A 88 -3.47 -16.51 12.12
C LYS A 88 -2.95 -15.22 11.46
N LEU A 89 -3.32 -14.07 11.99
CA LEU A 89 -3.03 -12.78 11.36
C LEU A 89 -1.84 -12.08 12.01
N ALA A 90 -1.03 -11.42 11.18
CA ALA A 90 0.02 -10.51 11.63
C ALA A 90 0.06 -9.28 10.72
N VAL A 91 0.65 -8.19 11.21
CA VAL A 91 0.82 -6.96 10.43
C VAL A 91 2.29 -6.79 10.09
N TRP A 92 2.55 -6.54 8.80
CA TRP A 92 3.87 -6.14 8.33
C TRP A 92 3.72 -4.93 7.40
N PRO A 93 3.86 -3.71 7.93
CA PRO A 93 3.80 -2.51 7.13
C PRO A 93 5.01 -2.41 6.21
N VAL A 94 4.83 -1.71 5.08
CA VAL A 94 5.94 -1.40 4.19
C VAL A 94 6.98 -0.53 4.89
N GLY A 95 8.24 -0.79 4.61
CA GLY A 95 9.33 0.13 4.98
C GLY A 95 9.37 1.28 3.98
N ILE A 96 9.44 2.51 4.48
CA ILE A 96 9.63 3.72 3.68
C ILE A 96 11.03 4.25 3.93
N GLU A 97 11.71 4.65 2.86
CA GLU A 97 13.01 5.31 2.97
C GLU A 97 12.88 6.65 3.67
N GLU A 98 13.82 6.97 4.55
CA GLU A 98 13.94 8.31 5.10
C GLU A 98 14.54 9.25 4.05
N PHE A 99 13.84 10.33 3.74
CA PHE A 99 14.34 11.36 2.85
C PHE A 99 14.99 12.47 3.66
N ASN A 100 16.32 12.51 3.62
CA ASN A 100 17.13 13.52 4.33
C ASN A 100 17.47 14.74 3.45
N ASN A 101 16.81 14.91 2.32
CA ASN A 101 17.11 16.01 1.39
C ASN A 101 16.43 17.31 1.84
N ILE A 102 17.16 18.42 1.70
CA ILE A 102 16.60 19.77 1.86
C ILE A 102 15.56 19.95 0.74
N ARG A 103 14.32 20.26 1.13
CA ARG A 103 13.25 20.53 0.17
C ARG A 103 13.41 21.92 -0.45
N GLU A 104 13.18 22.00 -1.74
CA GLU A 104 13.16 23.25 -2.51
C GLU A 104 11.80 23.40 -3.24
N PRO A 105 10.72 23.76 -2.54
CA PRO A 105 9.40 23.89 -3.15
C PRO A 105 9.39 25.01 -4.19
N ASN A 106 8.91 24.70 -5.40
CA ASN A 106 8.79 25.66 -6.50
C ASN A 106 7.36 25.81 -7.01
N TYR A 107 6.39 25.09 -6.44
CA TYR A 107 4.96 25.26 -6.63
C TYR A 107 4.19 24.95 -5.33
N ASP A 108 2.91 25.34 -5.28
CA ASP A 108 2.16 25.27 -4.03
C ASP A 108 1.62 23.86 -3.76
N CYS A 109 0.86 23.28 -4.67
CA CYS A 109 0.10 22.06 -4.41
C CYS A 109 0.44 20.93 -5.40
N LEU A 110 0.76 19.74 -4.86
CA LEU A 110 0.69 18.48 -5.62
C LEU A 110 -0.69 17.86 -5.42
N ILE A 111 -1.48 17.71 -6.47
CA ILE A 111 -2.72 16.92 -6.41
C ILE A 111 -2.35 15.45 -6.67
N TYR A 112 -2.59 14.58 -5.67
CA TYR A 112 -2.53 13.14 -5.86
C TYR A 112 -3.94 12.59 -6.07
N PHE A 113 -4.22 12.09 -7.28
CA PHE A 113 -5.54 11.62 -7.67
C PHE A 113 -5.57 10.12 -7.87
N LYS A 114 -6.49 9.44 -7.15
CA LYS A 114 -6.61 7.97 -7.20
C LYS A 114 -8.05 7.51 -6.99
N ARG A 115 -8.66 6.96 -8.04
CA ARG A 115 -9.96 6.26 -7.96
C ARG A 115 -11.08 7.07 -7.28
N ARG A 116 -11.23 8.32 -7.67
CA ARG A 116 -12.30 9.23 -7.23
C ARG A 116 -12.99 9.86 -8.44
N ASP A 117 -14.10 10.52 -8.19
CA ASP A 117 -14.87 11.18 -9.25
C ASP A 117 -14.13 12.39 -9.81
N GLN A 118 -14.22 12.57 -11.13
CA GLN A 118 -13.63 13.71 -11.82
C GLN A 118 -14.14 15.04 -11.27
N SER A 119 -15.40 15.11 -10.84
CA SER A 119 -16.01 16.30 -10.23
C SER A 119 -15.30 16.77 -8.97
N GLU A 120 -14.77 15.86 -8.16
CA GLU A 120 -13.99 16.18 -6.96
C GLU A 120 -12.63 16.79 -7.34
N LEU A 121 -11.97 16.20 -8.34
CA LEU A 121 -10.73 16.73 -8.88
C LEU A 121 -10.94 18.16 -9.45
N ASP A 122 -12.03 18.37 -10.20
CA ASP A 122 -12.34 19.66 -10.78
C ASP A 122 -12.66 20.71 -9.70
N ALA A 123 -13.33 20.31 -8.63
CA ALA A 123 -13.59 21.20 -7.48
C ALA A 123 -12.28 21.65 -6.81
N VAL A 124 -11.34 20.72 -6.59
CA VAL A 124 -10.02 21.05 -6.03
C VAL A 124 -9.21 21.95 -6.95
N LYS A 125 -9.16 21.66 -8.26
CA LYS A 125 -8.49 22.52 -9.25
C LYS A 125 -9.07 23.93 -9.25
N LYS A 126 -10.39 24.05 -9.26
CA LYS A 126 -11.08 25.34 -9.21
C LYS A 126 -10.74 26.10 -7.93
N PHE A 127 -10.74 25.44 -6.79
CA PHE A 127 -10.35 26.04 -5.51
C PHE A 127 -8.92 26.59 -5.57
N LEU A 128 -7.94 25.79 -6.03
CA LEU A 128 -6.55 26.21 -6.10
C LEU A 128 -6.38 27.44 -7.02
N VAL A 129 -6.97 27.40 -8.22
CA VAL A 129 -6.91 28.51 -9.19
C VAL A 129 -7.56 29.77 -8.61
N SER A 130 -8.72 29.66 -7.98
CA SER A 130 -9.44 30.82 -7.39
C SER A 130 -8.67 31.49 -6.25
N ASN A 131 -7.74 30.76 -5.62
CA ASN A 131 -6.87 31.28 -4.56
C ASN A 131 -5.45 31.61 -5.03
N GLY A 132 -5.22 31.62 -6.34
CA GLY A 132 -3.90 31.95 -6.91
C GLY A 132 -2.80 30.94 -6.60
N LEU A 133 -3.17 29.70 -6.26
CA LEU A 133 -2.23 28.64 -5.92
C LEU A 133 -1.81 27.86 -7.17
N SER A 134 -0.51 27.75 -7.38
CA SER A 134 0.06 26.93 -8.43
C SER A 134 -0.04 25.43 -8.06
N TYR A 135 -0.32 24.58 -9.06
CA TYR A 135 -0.40 23.14 -8.80
C TYR A 135 0.17 22.29 -9.92
N ARG A 136 0.56 21.09 -9.55
CA ARG A 136 0.80 19.96 -10.47
C ARG A 136 -0.09 18.80 -10.05
N MET A 137 -0.32 17.88 -10.97
CA MET A 137 -1.16 16.70 -10.69
C MET A 137 -0.39 15.43 -11.04
N VAL A 138 -0.60 14.42 -10.24
CA VAL A 138 -0.19 13.06 -10.51
C VAL A 138 -1.39 12.12 -10.34
N GLU A 139 -1.59 11.25 -11.31
CA GLU A 139 -2.62 10.22 -11.27
C GLU A 139 -2.00 8.87 -10.94
N TYR A 140 -2.64 8.12 -10.08
CA TYR A 140 -2.17 6.80 -9.67
C TYR A 140 -1.93 5.88 -10.87
N GLY A 141 -0.74 5.28 -10.90
CA GLY A 141 -0.34 4.34 -11.96
C GLY A 141 0.21 4.98 -13.24
N THR A 142 0.31 6.33 -13.31
CA THR A 142 0.82 7.04 -14.50
C THR A 142 2.24 7.59 -14.34
N TYR A 143 2.90 7.31 -13.23
CA TYR A 143 4.21 7.86 -12.88
C TYR A 143 5.24 6.77 -12.52
N GLY A 144 6.50 7.09 -12.79
CA GLY A 144 7.63 6.32 -12.24
C GLY A 144 8.05 6.88 -10.88
N GLU A 145 8.73 6.06 -10.09
CA GLU A 145 9.12 6.36 -8.71
C GLU A 145 9.96 7.64 -8.59
N ASP A 146 10.99 7.80 -9.42
CA ASP A 146 11.86 8.99 -9.40
C ASP A 146 11.10 10.27 -9.78
N GLY A 147 10.23 10.20 -10.78
CA GLY A 147 9.39 11.33 -11.19
C GLY A 147 8.42 11.74 -10.10
N PHE A 148 7.85 10.77 -9.38
CA PHE A 148 7.00 11.02 -8.24
C PHE A 148 7.75 11.73 -7.10
N LYS A 149 8.91 11.22 -6.72
CA LYS A 149 9.77 11.82 -5.69
C LYS A 149 10.14 13.28 -6.03
N GLN A 150 10.47 13.56 -7.30
CA GLN A 150 10.77 14.93 -7.76
C GLN A 150 9.55 15.85 -7.62
N LEU A 151 8.36 15.40 -8.03
CA LEU A 151 7.12 16.18 -7.90
C LEU A 151 6.81 16.47 -6.43
N VAL A 152 6.89 15.46 -5.56
CA VAL A 152 6.65 15.62 -4.12
C VAL A 152 7.65 16.61 -3.50
N ASN A 153 8.94 16.47 -3.78
CA ASN A 153 9.98 17.34 -3.21
C ASN A 153 9.78 18.82 -3.59
N SER A 154 9.21 19.08 -4.75
CA SER A 154 9.00 20.43 -5.30
C SER A 154 7.68 21.08 -4.85
N ALA A 155 6.80 20.38 -4.15
CA ALA A 155 5.51 20.88 -3.66
C ALA A 155 5.60 21.46 -2.26
N LYS A 156 4.85 22.53 -1.96
CA LYS A 156 4.71 23.01 -0.57
C LYS A 156 3.81 22.08 0.25
N PHE A 157 2.74 21.59 -0.33
CA PHE A 157 1.83 20.62 0.28
C PHE A 157 1.22 19.69 -0.78
N CYS A 158 0.63 18.58 -0.32
CA CYS A 158 -0.11 17.66 -1.19
C CYS A 158 -1.61 17.71 -0.87
N PHE A 159 -2.44 17.72 -1.91
CA PHE A 159 -3.89 17.49 -1.80
C PHE A 159 -4.19 16.07 -2.24
N LEU A 160 -4.62 15.23 -1.29
CA LEU A 160 -4.89 13.82 -1.49
C LEU A 160 -6.37 13.61 -1.84
N ILE A 161 -6.65 13.25 -3.09
CA ILE A 161 -7.98 12.85 -3.57
C ILE A 161 -7.93 11.35 -3.84
N ASN A 162 -8.17 10.57 -2.80
CA ASN A 162 -8.00 9.12 -2.84
C ASN A 162 -9.28 8.40 -2.40
N GLY A 163 -9.65 7.34 -3.12
CA GLY A 163 -10.82 6.53 -2.81
C GLY A 163 -10.55 5.50 -1.72
N THR A 164 -9.46 4.75 -1.85
CA THR A 164 -9.14 3.64 -0.91
C THR A 164 -7.64 3.40 -0.83
N GLU A 165 -7.16 3.08 0.37
CA GLU A 165 -5.79 2.66 0.60
C GLU A 165 -5.73 1.44 1.53
N SER A 166 -5.02 0.41 1.12
CA SER A 166 -4.70 -0.73 1.99
C SER A 166 -3.42 -0.48 2.79
N GLN A 167 -2.43 0.13 2.17
CA GLN A 167 -1.12 0.38 2.74
C GLN A 167 -0.70 1.85 2.65
N GLY A 168 -1.10 2.55 1.59
CA GLY A 168 -0.85 3.97 1.40
C GLY A 168 0.64 4.31 1.20
N ILE A 169 1.36 3.54 0.40
CA ILE A 169 2.81 3.73 0.18
C ILE A 169 3.11 5.16 -0.26
N ALA A 170 2.42 5.66 -1.30
CA ALA A 170 2.62 7.02 -1.79
C ALA A 170 2.33 8.08 -0.71
N VAL A 171 1.34 7.86 0.15
CA VAL A 171 1.02 8.76 1.28
C VAL A 171 2.18 8.79 2.28
N GLN A 172 2.71 7.62 2.63
CA GLN A 172 3.83 7.50 3.55
C GLN A 172 5.12 8.11 2.97
N GLU A 173 5.37 7.95 1.67
CA GLU A 173 6.49 8.59 0.97
C GLU A 173 6.37 10.12 1.00
N ILE A 174 5.19 10.67 0.69
CA ILE A 174 4.93 12.11 0.78
C ILE A 174 5.23 12.64 2.19
N MET A 175 4.75 11.93 3.21
CA MET A 175 4.98 12.30 4.62
C MET A 175 6.45 12.18 5.02
N SER A 176 7.16 11.14 4.58
CA SER A 176 8.58 10.94 4.88
C SER A 176 9.47 12.03 4.26
N MET A 177 9.02 12.62 3.15
CA MET A 177 9.64 13.78 2.51
C MET A 177 9.29 15.11 3.20
N GLY A 178 8.55 15.10 4.30
CA GLY A 178 8.15 16.30 5.05
C GLY A 178 7.14 17.18 4.31
N VAL A 179 6.32 16.62 3.40
CA VAL A 179 5.27 17.34 2.68
C VAL A 179 3.96 17.21 3.45
N PRO A 180 3.36 18.31 3.92
CA PRO A 180 2.05 18.28 4.55
C PRO A 180 0.97 17.76 3.60
N ILE A 181 0.03 16.96 4.11
CA ILE A 181 -1.07 16.41 3.33
C ILE A 181 -2.38 16.98 3.81
N ILE A 182 -3.19 17.48 2.86
CA ILE A 182 -4.61 17.77 3.04
C ILE A 182 -5.36 16.62 2.38
N ALA A 183 -6.08 15.81 3.16
CA ALA A 183 -6.86 14.70 2.65
C ALA A 183 -8.32 15.12 2.45
N TRP A 184 -8.87 14.77 1.28
CA TRP A 184 -10.31 14.85 1.04
C TRP A 184 -10.95 13.62 1.68
N ASP A 185 -11.66 13.85 2.77
CA ASP A 185 -12.25 12.77 3.55
C ASP A 185 -13.40 12.07 2.80
N ILE A 186 -13.51 10.77 2.99
CA ILE A 186 -14.60 9.95 2.47
C ILE A 186 -15.49 9.51 3.63
N LYS A 187 -16.80 9.71 3.47
CA LYS A 187 -17.76 9.35 4.51
C LYS A 187 -18.22 7.90 4.45
N GLU A 188 -18.11 7.28 3.28
CA GLU A 188 -18.54 5.90 3.04
C GLU A 188 -17.53 5.14 2.17
N TRP A 189 -17.40 3.83 2.45
CA TRP A 189 -16.47 2.90 1.78
C TRP A 189 -17.23 1.94 0.90
#